data_4d8ad7c4632cf0835ea1fd861bca7c84
#
_entry.id   4d8ad7c4632cf0835ea1fd861bca7c84
#
_cell.length_a   1.000
_cell.length_b   1.000
_cell.length_c   1.000
_cell.angle_alpha   90.00
_cell.angle_beta   90.00
_cell.angle_gamma   90.00
#
_symmetry.space_group_name_H-M   'P 1'
#
loop_
_entity.id
_entity.type
_entity.pdbx_description
1 polymer ?
#
loop_
_entity_poly.entity_id
_entity_poly.type
_entity_poly.pdbx_seq_one_letter_code
_entity_poly.pdbx_strand_id
1 'polypeptide(L)'
;MNPVKYFERRTVLTQLLEKTPFKFQFIAINDDLELAPAAIAKNHDSKRTIDSFGRDFSRGELASTLNHLLSYKKFLESENDLAIIMEDDADFIIDEFVFVIKKLIKIIDKSKPEVYLLTPVISYLNNKSKELSEDYKVVKVVQSWDSSGYIINREAAEKMINANSNSWFIADDWVRYKRHANVDIFSVIPTIIKQNLDIFDSNLMGARNKAVKNRSLKYVFSRSGYKIIADVKKYCWLMPFKGYVRNKDV
;
A
#
# COMPACT_ATOMS: atom_id res chain seq x y z
N MET A 1 11.19 6.86 17.68
CA MET A 1 11.71 5.76 16.84
C MET A 1 13.11 5.40 17.30
N ASN A 2 13.49 4.12 17.27
CA ASN A 2 14.84 3.70 17.66
C ASN A 2 15.76 3.72 16.41
N PRO A 3 16.73 4.63 16.31
CA PRO A 3 17.62 4.76 15.15
C PRO A 3 18.38 3.47 14.80
N VAL A 4 18.73 2.67 15.81
CA VAL A 4 19.44 1.38 15.63
C VAL A 4 18.56 0.40 14.87
N LYS A 5 17.27 0.30 15.19
CA LYS A 5 16.30 -0.61 14.55
C LYS A 5 16.10 -0.29 13.05
N TYR A 6 16.14 0.99 12.69
CA TYR A 6 16.08 1.41 11.28
C TYR A 6 17.34 1.07 10.50
N PHE A 7 18.49 1.21 11.14
CA PHE A 7 19.77 0.88 10.49
C PHE A 7 19.86 -0.61 10.15
N GLU A 8 19.43 -1.48 11.05
CA GLU A 8 19.41 -2.92 10.82
C GLU A 8 18.47 -3.32 9.68
N ARG A 9 17.24 -2.83 9.67
CA ARG A 9 16.27 -3.06 8.60
C ARG A 9 16.83 -2.63 7.25
N ARG A 10 17.35 -1.41 7.19
CA ARG A 10 17.94 -0.86 5.98
C ARG A 10 19.13 -1.69 5.50
N THR A 11 19.97 -2.19 6.41
CA THR A 11 21.11 -3.04 6.06
C THR A 11 20.65 -4.36 5.45
N VAL A 12 19.68 -5.03 6.06
CA VAL A 12 19.12 -6.30 5.54
C VAL A 12 18.53 -6.10 4.15
N LEU A 13 17.66 -5.10 3.98
CA LEU A 13 17.05 -4.82 2.68
C LEU A 13 18.09 -4.41 1.63
N THR A 14 19.14 -3.65 2.01
CA THR A 14 20.26 -3.31 1.11
C THR A 14 20.93 -4.57 0.58
N GLN A 15 21.27 -5.51 1.45
CA GLN A 15 21.92 -6.77 1.05
C GLN A 15 21.07 -7.62 0.10
N LEU A 16 19.73 -7.57 0.22
CA LEU A 16 18.83 -8.24 -0.71
C LEU A 16 18.78 -7.51 -2.06
N LEU A 17 18.63 -6.19 -2.05
CA LEU A 17 18.50 -5.38 -3.26
C LEU A 17 19.78 -5.34 -4.09
N GLU A 18 20.96 -5.31 -3.47
CA GLU A 18 22.27 -5.37 -4.15
C GLU A 18 22.49 -6.65 -4.98
N LYS A 19 21.79 -7.72 -4.65
CA LYS A 19 21.81 -8.98 -5.40
C LYS A 19 20.81 -8.99 -6.58
N THR A 20 19.99 -7.94 -6.73
CA THR A 20 19.08 -7.79 -7.86
C THR A 20 19.66 -6.92 -8.96
N PRO A 21 19.20 -7.02 -10.21
CA PRO A 21 19.65 -6.14 -11.29
C PRO A 21 19.01 -4.73 -11.25
N PHE A 22 18.22 -4.41 -10.22
CA PHE A 22 17.47 -3.16 -10.13
C PHE A 22 18.26 -2.11 -9.36
N LYS A 23 18.29 -0.88 -9.88
CA LYS A 23 18.83 0.27 -9.13
C LYS A 23 17.84 0.68 -8.05
N PHE A 24 18.33 1.04 -6.89
CA PHE A 24 17.49 1.47 -5.77
C PHE A 24 18.05 2.69 -5.06
N GLN A 25 17.19 3.37 -4.32
CA GLN A 25 17.55 4.47 -3.43
C GLN A 25 16.64 4.43 -2.20
N PHE A 26 17.16 4.84 -1.06
CA PHE A 26 16.36 5.00 0.14
C PHE A 26 15.77 6.41 0.19
N ILE A 27 14.46 6.47 0.43
CA ILE A 27 13.71 7.72 0.58
C ILE A 27 13.11 7.72 1.98
N ALA A 28 13.30 8.80 2.71
CA ALA A 28 12.69 9.00 4.02
C ALA A 28 12.42 10.49 4.23
N ILE A 29 11.29 10.78 4.88
CA ILE A 29 11.04 12.13 5.40
C ILE A 29 12.01 12.44 6.56
N ASN A 30 12.30 13.72 6.76
CA ASN A 30 12.92 14.17 7.98
C ASN A 30 11.84 14.30 9.07
N ASP A 31 11.82 13.39 10.04
CA ASP A 31 10.80 13.33 11.08
C ASP A 31 10.71 14.62 11.90
N ASP A 32 11.83 15.30 12.13
CA ASP A 32 11.86 16.53 12.94
C ASP A 32 11.25 17.72 12.18
N LEU A 33 11.38 17.74 10.85
CA LEU A 33 10.83 18.79 10.01
C LEU A 33 9.41 18.48 9.55
N GLU A 34 9.20 17.29 8.95
CA GLU A 34 7.93 16.92 8.31
C GLU A 34 6.83 16.53 9.30
N LEU A 35 7.19 16.12 10.50
CA LEU A 35 6.26 15.82 11.60
C LEU A 35 6.26 16.92 12.70
N ALA A 36 6.83 18.09 12.43
CA ALA A 36 6.63 19.27 13.24
C ALA A 36 5.16 19.74 13.14
N PRO A 37 4.59 20.34 14.20
CA PRO A 37 3.17 20.75 14.20
C PRO A 37 2.76 21.62 12.99
N ALA A 38 3.61 22.54 12.57
CA ALA A 38 3.35 23.42 11.42
C ALA A 38 3.34 22.65 10.09
N ALA A 39 4.22 21.67 9.91
CA ALA A 39 4.26 20.81 8.72
C ALA A 39 3.06 19.86 8.68
N ILE A 40 2.68 19.28 9.83
CA ILE A 40 1.47 18.46 9.95
C ILE A 40 0.24 19.28 9.57
N ALA A 41 0.07 20.49 10.12
CA ALA A 41 -1.07 21.35 9.82
C ALA A 41 -1.19 21.69 8.32
N LYS A 42 -0.06 21.73 7.60
CA LYS A 42 -0.02 21.99 6.15
C LYS A 42 -0.28 20.75 5.30
N ASN A 43 0.19 19.57 5.72
CA ASN A 43 0.27 18.37 4.90
C ASN A 43 -0.74 17.28 5.32
N HIS A 44 -1.56 17.53 6.36
CA HIS A 44 -2.50 16.55 6.91
C HIS A 44 -3.87 17.17 7.17
N ASP A 45 -4.91 16.57 6.63
CA ASP A 45 -6.32 16.92 6.88
C ASP A 45 -6.87 16.07 8.06
N SER A 46 -6.51 16.49 9.27
CA SER A 46 -6.95 15.83 10.52
C SER A 46 -8.47 15.74 10.62
N LYS A 47 -9.20 16.81 10.24
CA LYS A 47 -10.67 16.80 10.30
C LYS A 47 -11.26 15.72 9.41
N ARG A 48 -10.83 15.66 8.15
CA ARG A 48 -11.29 14.64 7.20
C ARG A 48 -10.89 13.23 7.64
N THR A 49 -9.71 13.08 8.22
CA THR A 49 -9.25 11.82 8.80
C THR A 49 -10.16 11.37 9.93
N ILE A 50 -10.45 12.25 10.91
CA ILE A 50 -11.35 11.93 12.03
C ILE A 50 -12.77 11.59 11.54
N ASP A 51 -13.31 12.36 10.58
CA ASP A 51 -14.61 12.08 9.99
C ASP A 51 -14.65 10.72 9.28
N SER A 52 -13.53 10.30 8.67
CA SER A 52 -13.43 9.07 7.87
C SER A 52 -13.09 7.82 8.70
N PHE A 53 -12.29 7.95 9.76
CA PHE A 53 -11.75 6.84 10.54
C PHE A 53 -12.22 6.83 12.00
N GLY A 54 -12.90 7.90 12.47
CA GLY A 54 -13.30 8.09 13.86
C GLY A 54 -12.15 8.45 14.81
N ARG A 55 -10.96 8.65 14.29
CA ARG A 55 -9.74 9.06 15.00
C ARG A 55 -8.77 9.74 14.04
N ASP A 56 -7.82 10.46 14.58
CA ASP A 56 -6.71 10.97 13.82
C ASP A 56 -5.61 9.91 13.61
N PHE A 57 -4.66 10.19 12.71
CA PHE A 57 -3.50 9.34 12.50
C PHE A 57 -2.59 9.33 13.73
N SER A 58 -1.98 8.19 14.00
CA SER A 58 -0.78 8.15 14.81
C SER A 58 0.40 8.78 14.06
N ARG A 59 1.42 9.23 14.82
CA ARG A 59 2.64 9.76 14.22
C ARG A 59 3.27 8.81 13.20
N GLY A 60 3.27 7.50 13.49
CA GLY A 60 3.81 6.48 12.59
C GLY A 60 2.98 6.29 11.31
N GLU A 61 1.64 6.34 11.40
CA GLU A 61 0.77 6.27 10.22
C GLU A 61 0.96 7.48 9.31
N LEU A 62 1.09 8.67 9.89
CA LEU A 62 1.37 9.89 9.14
C LEU A 62 2.75 9.83 8.49
N ALA A 63 3.79 9.42 9.23
CA ALA A 63 5.14 9.26 8.71
C ALA A 63 5.20 8.29 7.53
N SER A 64 4.59 7.10 7.66
CA SER A 64 4.50 6.13 6.58
C SER A 64 3.81 6.73 5.35
N THR A 65 2.65 7.38 5.55
CA THR A 65 1.90 8.01 4.44
C THR A 65 2.72 9.07 3.72
N LEU A 66 3.40 9.94 4.46
CA LEU A 66 4.26 10.99 3.88
C LEU A 66 5.47 10.40 3.15
N ASN A 67 6.07 9.31 3.66
CA ASN A 67 7.15 8.59 2.99
C ASN A 67 6.71 8.02 1.63
N HIS A 68 5.53 7.42 1.55
CA HIS A 68 4.99 6.93 0.28
C HIS A 68 4.73 8.07 -0.70
N LEU A 69 4.12 9.17 -0.27
CA LEU A 69 3.90 10.34 -1.11
C LEU A 69 5.21 10.98 -1.59
N LEU A 70 6.23 11.04 -0.73
CA LEU A 70 7.57 11.50 -1.12
C LEU A 70 8.20 10.56 -2.15
N SER A 71 8.06 9.25 -1.97
CA SER A 71 8.56 8.25 -2.91
C SER A 71 7.92 8.41 -4.30
N TYR A 72 6.61 8.67 -4.37
CA TYR A 72 5.94 8.96 -5.64
C TYR A 72 6.47 10.23 -6.29
N LYS A 73 6.67 11.31 -5.52
CA LYS A 73 7.25 12.57 -6.03
C LYS A 73 8.65 12.33 -6.59
N LYS A 74 9.50 11.62 -5.85
CA LYS A 74 10.85 11.27 -6.30
C LYS A 74 10.86 10.38 -7.55
N PHE A 75 9.93 9.45 -7.64
CA PHE A 75 9.73 8.66 -8.86
C PHE A 75 9.36 9.54 -10.05
N LEU A 76 8.44 10.47 -9.88
CA LEU A 76 8.04 11.39 -10.96
C LEU A 76 9.13 12.37 -11.42
N GLU A 77 10.10 12.68 -10.55
CA GLU A 77 11.31 13.45 -10.90
C GLU A 77 12.29 12.62 -11.75
N SER A 78 12.17 11.30 -11.80
CA SER A 78 13.00 10.42 -12.62
C SER A 78 12.42 10.26 -14.04
N GLU A 79 13.22 9.72 -14.97
CA GLU A 79 12.77 9.38 -16.33
C GLU A 79 12.15 7.97 -16.44
N ASN A 80 12.08 7.23 -15.33
CA ASN A 80 11.55 5.86 -15.35
C ASN A 80 10.03 5.85 -15.53
N ASP A 81 9.51 4.87 -16.26
CA ASP A 81 8.08 4.65 -16.44
C ASP A 81 7.43 3.91 -15.27
N LEU A 82 8.21 3.13 -14.56
CA LEU A 82 7.78 2.25 -13.46
C LEU A 82 8.71 2.41 -12.27
N ALA A 83 8.16 2.31 -11.07
CA ALA A 83 8.92 2.19 -9.83
C ALA A 83 8.42 1.01 -9.00
N ILE A 84 9.36 0.35 -8.31
CA ILE A 84 9.05 -0.58 -7.22
C ILE A 84 9.18 0.21 -5.94
N ILE A 85 8.10 0.30 -5.17
CA ILE A 85 8.11 0.93 -3.85
C ILE A 85 8.13 -0.18 -2.80
N MET A 86 9.05 -0.10 -1.85
CA MET A 86 9.20 -1.06 -0.75
C MET A 86 9.34 -0.36 0.60
N GLU A 87 8.77 -0.97 1.64
CA GLU A 87 9.07 -0.61 3.03
C GLU A 87 10.36 -1.31 3.48
N ASP A 88 10.96 -0.84 4.56
CA ASP A 88 12.28 -1.32 5.03
C ASP A 88 12.25 -2.69 5.71
N ASP A 89 11.06 -3.23 5.94
CA ASP A 89 10.82 -4.57 6.47
C ASP A 89 10.37 -5.60 5.39
N ALA A 90 10.45 -5.25 4.12
CA ALA A 90 10.18 -6.17 3.03
C ALA A 90 11.23 -7.29 2.96
N ASP A 91 10.76 -8.53 2.78
CA ASP A 91 11.58 -9.72 2.59
C ASP A 91 11.09 -10.52 1.36
N PHE A 92 12.03 -11.10 0.60
CA PHE A 92 11.72 -11.83 -0.63
C PHE A 92 12.85 -12.78 -1.05
N ILE A 93 12.48 -13.80 -1.83
CA ILE A 93 13.45 -14.69 -2.49
C ILE A 93 13.92 -14.01 -3.78
N ILE A 94 15.24 -13.80 -3.92
CA ILE A 94 15.85 -12.95 -4.96
C ILE A 94 15.48 -13.42 -6.37
N ASP A 95 15.68 -14.70 -6.67
CA ASP A 95 15.46 -15.25 -8.03
C ASP A 95 13.98 -15.17 -8.42
N GLU A 96 13.10 -15.51 -7.49
CA GLU A 96 11.65 -15.40 -7.64
C GLU A 96 11.22 -13.95 -7.89
N PHE A 97 11.69 -13.03 -7.06
CA PHE A 97 11.42 -11.61 -7.18
C PHE A 97 11.86 -11.08 -8.54
N VAL A 98 13.11 -11.33 -8.95
CA VAL A 98 13.65 -10.87 -10.23
C VAL A 98 12.86 -11.46 -11.41
N PHE A 99 12.52 -12.74 -11.35
CA PHE A 99 11.73 -13.42 -12.38
C PHE A 99 10.36 -12.77 -12.54
N VAL A 100 9.62 -12.62 -11.45
CA VAL A 100 8.25 -12.07 -11.48
C VAL A 100 8.25 -10.61 -11.92
N ILE A 101 9.17 -9.78 -11.39
CA ILE A 101 9.26 -8.36 -11.79
C ILE A 101 9.54 -8.23 -13.29
N LYS A 102 10.48 -9.01 -13.85
CA LYS A 102 10.76 -8.99 -15.29
C LYS A 102 9.55 -9.39 -16.17
N LYS A 103 8.68 -10.26 -15.67
CA LYS A 103 7.44 -10.62 -16.35
C LYS A 103 6.40 -9.51 -16.23
N LEU A 104 6.21 -8.94 -15.03
CA LEU A 104 5.25 -7.87 -14.78
C LEU A 104 5.51 -6.62 -15.64
N ILE A 105 6.77 -6.18 -15.71
CA ILE A 105 7.16 -4.99 -16.51
C ILE A 105 6.67 -5.08 -17.97
N LYS A 106 6.55 -6.29 -18.52
CA LYS A 106 6.12 -6.51 -19.91
C LYS A 106 4.61 -6.39 -20.11
N ILE A 107 3.81 -6.51 -19.06
CA ILE A 107 2.34 -6.54 -19.15
C ILE A 107 1.66 -5.31 -18.56
N ILE A 108 2.40 -4.45 -17.82
CA ILE A 108 1.87 -3.23 -17.23
C ILE A 108 1.54 -2.24 -18.33
N ASP A 109 0.30 -1.76 -18.34
CA ASP A 109 -0.15 -0.71 -19.25
C ASP A 109 0.28 0.66 -18.67
N LYS A 110 1.31 1.25 -19.28
CA LYS A 110 1.88 2.52 -18.82
C LYS A 110 0.95 3.72 -19.05
N SER A 111 -0.07 3.57 -19.89
CA SER A 111 -1.05 4.62 -20.21
C SER A 111 -2.25 4.64 -19.28
N LYS A 112 -2.40 3.64 -18.42
CA LYS A 112 -3.47 3.55 -17.43
C LYS A 112 -2.91 3.61 -16.02
N PRO A 113 -3.63 4.23 -15.07
CA PRO A 113 -3.17 4.30 -13.67
C PRO A 113 -3.25 2.93 -13.01
N GLU A 114 -2.15 2.20 -12.98
CA GLU A 114 -2.07 0.82 -12.49
C GLU A 114 -1.05 0.67 -11.36
N VAL A 115 -1.44 -0.10 -10.33
CA VAL A 115 -0.57 -0.54 -9.24
C VAL A 115 -0.64 -2.06 -9.12
N TYR A 116 0.49 -2.71 -8.92
CA TYR A 116 0.62 -4.15 -8.77
C TYR A 116 1.21 -4.50 -7.41
N LEU A 117 0.38 -4.99 -6.49
CA LEU A 117 0.80 -5.42 -5.16
C LEU A 117 1.59 -6.73 -5.28
N LEU A 118 2.71 -6.78 -4.59
CA LEU A 118 3.59 -7.94 -4.52
C LEU A 118 3.44 -8.68 -3.19
N THR A 119 2.62 -8.12 -2.30
CA THR A 119 2.33 -8.55 -0.94
C THR A 119 0.97 -9.22 -0.83
N PRO A 120 0.67 -9.92 0.28
CA PRO A 120 -0.60 -10.59 0.49
C PRO A 120 -1.81 -9.67 0.37
N VAL A 121 -2.87 -10.15 -0.27
CA VAL A 121 -4.13 -9.42 -0.44
C VAL A 121 -5.29 -10.17 0.22
N ILE A 122 -6.22 -9.42 0.83
CA ILE A 122 -7.36 -9.99 1.55
C ILE A 122 -8.36 -10.63 0.59
N SER A 123 -8.61 -9.98 -0.55
CA SER A 123 -9.56 -10.51 -1.54
C SER A 123 -9.36 -9.95 -2.94
N TYR A 124 -9.71 -10.76 -3.94
CA TYR A 124 -9.52 -10.48 -5.35
C TYR A 124 -10.59 -11.11 -6.23
N LEU A 125 -10.60 -10.78 -7.54
CA LEU A 125 -11.48 -11.35 -8.55
C LEU A 125 -10.71 -12.34 -9.42
N ASN A 126 -11.07 -13.63 -9.34
CA ASN A 126 -10.38 -14.68 -10.07
C ASN A 126 -10.75 -14.73 -11.57
N ASN A 127 -12.00 -14.38 -11.93
CA ASN A 127 -12.43 -14.34 -13.33
C ASN A 127 -11.80 -13.22 -14.17
N LYS A 128 -11.01 -12.35 -13.53
CA LYS A 128 -10.21 -11.30 -14.16
C LYS A 128 -8.71 -11.56 -14.03
N SER A 129 -8.35 -12.78 -13.72
CA SER A 129 -6.94 -13.17 -13.67
C SER A 129 -6.34 -13.23 -15.08
N LYS A 130 -5.05 -12.87 -15.16
CA LYS A 130 -4.20 -13.08 -16.34
C LYS A 130 -3.02 -13.95 -15.92
N GLU A 131 -2.72 -14.97 -16.67
CA GLU A 131 -1.52 -15.76 -16.42
C GLU A 131 -0.27 -14.92 -16.66
N LEU A 132 0.65 -14.98 -15.73
CA LEU A 132 1.96 -14.35 -15.80
C LEU A 132 3.04 -15.37 -16.15
N SER A 133 2.90 -16.57 -15.61
CA SER A 133 3.67 -17.79 -15.91
C SER A 133 2.86 -19.01 -15.46
N GLU A 134 3.45 -20.20 -15.54
CA GLU A 134 2.86 -21.46 -15.06
C GLU A 134 2.48 -21.38 -13.56
N ASP A 135 3.35 -20.75 -12.74
CA ASP A 135 3.16 -20.66 -11.28
C ASP A 135 2.49 -19.36 -10.82
N TYR A 136 2.46 -18.33 -11.65
CA TYR A 136 2.03 -16.98 -11.25
C TYR A 136 0.91 -16.42 -12.11
N LYS A 137 -0.04 -15.79 -11.46
CA LYS A 137 -1.10 -15.02 -12.13
C LYS A 137 -1.24 -13.61 -11.54
N VAL A 138 -1.74 -12.70 -12.35
CA VAL A 138 -2.15 -11.37 -11.93
C VAL A 138 -3.66 -11.34 -11.75
N VAL A 139 -4.12 -10.84 -10.62
CA VAL A 139 -5.55 -10.75 -10.26
C VAL A 139 -5.95 -9.31 -9.97
N LYS A 140 -7.22 -8.97 -10.19
CA LYS A 140 -7.75 -7.65 -9.80
C LYS A 140 -8.11 -7.65 -8.32
N VAL A 141 -7.47 -6.80 -7.53
CA VAL A 141 -7.65 -6.71 -6.07
C VAL A 141 -9.01 -6.08 -5.74
N VAL A 142 -9.72 -6.67 -4.79
CA VAL A 142 -10.92 -6.08 -4.17
C VAL A 142 -10.54 -5.33 -2.91
N GLN A 143 -9.74 -5.96 -2.01
CA GLN A 143 -9.32 -5.39 -0.74
C GLN A 143 -7.91 -5.85 -0.37
N SER A 144 -7.10 -4.91 0.11
CA SER A 144 -5.81 -5.14 0.77
C SER A 144 -5.49 -3.98 1.72
N TRP A 145 -4.57 -4.23 2.68
CA TRP A 145 -4.08 -3.29 3.68
C TRP A 145 -2.57 -3.41 3.87
N ASP A 146 -1.84 -3.81 2.84
CA ASP A 146 -0.40 -3.99 2.90
C ASP A 146 0.25 -3.16 1.80
N SER A 147 1.21 -2.32 2.17
CA SER A 147 1.99 -1.44 1.29
C SER A 147 3.49 -1.76 1.31
N SER A 148 3.88 -2.91 1.89
CA SER A 148 5.31 -3.27 2.06
C SER A 148 6.04 -3.47 0.74
N GLY A 149 5.33 -3.75 -0.37
CA GLY A 149 5.94 -3.89 -1.68
C GLY A 149 4.95 -3.88 -2.84
N TYR A 150 5.16 -2.99 -3.82
CA TYR A 150 4.33 -2.89 -5.01
C TYR A 150 5.04 -2.20 -6.17
N ILE A 151 4.55 -2.41 -7.40
CA ILE A 151 4.94 -1.66 -8.59
C ILE A 151 3.89 -0.60 -8.88
N ILE A 152 4.35 0.59 -9.28
CA ILE A 152 3.50 1.71 -9.64
C ILE A 152 4.01 2.34 -10.96
N ASN A 153 3.11 2.77 -11.83
CA ASN A 153 3.44 3.57 -13.00
C ASN A 153 3.21 5.07 -12.74
N ARG A 154 3.68 5.93 -13.66
CA ARG A 154 3.63 7.39 -13.52
C ARG A 154 2.19 7.90 -13.37
N GLU A 155 1.27 7.43 -14.20
CA GLU A 155 -0.15 7.80 -14.16
C GLU A 155 -0.78 7.50 -12.79
N ALA A 156 -0.47 6.34 -12.20
CA ALA A 156 -0.96 6.00 -10.87
C ALA A 156 -0.32 6.87 -9.79
N ALA A 157 0.99 7.13 -9.87
CA ALA A 157 1.70 7.96 -8.90
C ALA A 157 1.13 9.39 -8.85
N GLU A 158 0.92 10.02 -10.00
CA GLU A 158 0.31 11.37 -10.10
C GLU A 158 -1.08 11.40 -9.48
N LYS A 159 -1.95 10.44 -9.84
CA LYS A 159 -3.31 10.36 -9.31
C LYS A 159 -3.35 10.07 -7.82
N MET A 160 -2.44 9.23 -7.31
CA MET A 160 -2.36 8.91 -5.89
C MET A 160 -1.86 10.10 -5.06
N ILE A 161 -0.88 10.87 -5.55
CA ILE A 161 -0.47 12.14 -4.93
C ILE A 161 -1.66 13.10 -4.87
N ASN A 162 -2.35 13.33 -5.97
CA ASN A 162 -3.47 14.27 -6.04
C ASN A 162 -4.63 13.89 -5.10
N ALA A 163 -4.94 12.60 -5.00
CA ALA A 163 -6.02 12.10 -4.14
C ALA A 163 -5.73 12.22 -2.64
N ASN A 164 -4.44 12.21 -2.26
CA ASN A 164 -4.00 12.22 -0.86
C ASN A 164 -2.98 13.33 -0.56
N SER A 165 -3.00 14.42 -1.30
CA SER A 165 -2.05 15.53 -1.18
C SER A 165 -1.99 16.11 0.24
N ASN A 166 -3.10 16.14 0.96
CA ASN A 166 -3.23 16.55 2.36
C ASN A 166 -3.43 15.33 3.27
N SER A 167 -2.78 14.23 3.01
CA SER A 167 -2.71 13.01 3.82
C SER A 167 -3.91 12.77 4.74
N TRP A 168 -5.08 12.41 4.17
CA TRP A 168 -6.28 12.17 4.95
C TRP A 168 -6.67 10.70 5.06
N PHE A 169 -5.96 9.80 4.35
CA PHE A 169 -6.01 8.34 4.51
C PHE A 169 -4.62 7.73 4.43
N ILE A 170 -4.45 6.58 5.07
CA ILE A 170 -3.15 5.90 5.22
C ILE A 170 -2.67 5.28 3.91
N ALA A 171 -1.35 5.10 3.77
CA ALA A 171 -0.70 4.64 2.55
C ALA A 171 -1.20 3.27 2.06
N ASP A 172 -1.62 2.39 2.96
CA ASP A 172 -2.08 1.04 2.68
C ASP A 172 -3.60 0.93 2.42
N ASP A 173 -4.35 2.05 2.39
CA ASP A 173 -5.79 2.04 2.07
C ASP A 173 -6.05 1.99 0.56
N TRP A 174 -5.78 0.84 -0.03
CA TRP A 174 -5.97 0.60 -1.46
C TRP A 174 -7.40 0.78 -1.94
N VAL A 175 -8.39 0.58 -1.06
CA VAL A 175 -9.81 0.81 -1.38
C VAL A 175 -10.07 2.31 -1.60
N ARG A 176 -9.46 3.19 -0.80
CA ARG A 176 -9.57 4.64 -1.01
C ARG A 176 -8.81 5.11 -2.23
N TYR A 177 -7.63 4.62 -2.50
CA TYR A 177 -6.93 4.92 -3.75
C TYR A 177 -7.75 4.52 -4.99
N LYS A 178 -8.33 3.33 -5.02
CA LYS A 178 -9.25 2.94 -6.12
C LYS A 178 -10.41 3.91 -6.30
N ARG A 179 -10.96 4.43 -5.20
CA ARG A 179 -12.15 5.30 -5.22
C ARG A 179 -11.82 6.75 -5.54
N HIS A 180 -10.77 7.29 -4.94
CA HIS A 180 -10.47 8.73 -4.98
C HIS A 180 -9.41 9.08 -6.03
N ALA A 181 -8.53 8.16 -6.36
CA ALA A 181 -7.53 8.33 -7.42
C ALA A 181 -7.93 7.65 -8.74
N ASN A 182 -8.99 6.83 -8.73
CA ASN A 182 -9.40 6.02 -9.90
C ASN A 182 -8.24 5.18 -10.46
N VAL A 183 -7.51 4.51 -9.56
CA VAL A 183 -6.37 3.66 -9.88
C VAL A 183 -6.83 2.20 -9.91
N ASP A 184 -6.40 1.44 -10.89
CA ASP A 184 -6.60 0.00 -10.92
C ASP A 184 -5.53 -0.69 -10.07
N ILE A 185 -5.98 -1.50 -9.12
CA ILE A 185 -5.10 -2.26 -8.22
C ILE A 185 -5.15 -3.73 -8.60
N PHE A 186 -3.99 -4.26 -8.92
CA PHE A 186 -3.75 -5.68 -9.21
C PHE A 186 -2.84 -6.29 -8.15
N SER A 187 -2.72 -7.60 -8.12
CA SER A 187 -1.73 -8.32 -7.31
C SER A 187 -1.24 -9.55 -8.04
N VAL A 188 -0.02 -9.94 -7.74
CA VAL A 188 0.54 -11.23 -8.16
C VAL A 188 0.15 -12.30 -7.14
N ILE A 189 -0.27 -13.46 -7.62
CA ILE A 189 -0.60 -14.63 -6.80
C ILE A 189 0.14 -15.85 -7.36
N PRO A 190 0.94 -16.58 -6.56
CA PRO A 190 1.32 -16.31 -5.17
C PRO A 190 2.05 -14.98 -5.01
N THR A 191 2.03 -14.42 -3.80
CA THR A 191 2.71 -13.17 -3.46
C THR A 191 4.19 -13.43 -3.22
N ILE A 192 5.04 -12.49 -3.61
CA ILE A 192 6.50 -12.64 -3.63
C ILE A 192 7.24 -11.78 -2.60
N ILE A 193 6.51 -10.91 -1.90
CA ILE A 193 7.05 -10.11 -0.80
C ILE A 193 6.26 -10.42 0.46
N LYS A 194 6.96 -10.54 1.58
CA LYS A 194 6.41 -10.67 2.94
C LYS A 194 7.02 -9.62 3.84
N GLN A 195 6.33 -9.27 4.92
CA GLN A 195 6.95 -8.50 6.00
C GLN A 195 7.79 -9.41 6.87
N ASN A 196 9.02 -9.00 7.17
CA ASN A 196 9.89 -9.70 8.11
C ASN A 196 9.51 -9.32 9.55
N LEU A 197 8.46 -9.96 10.06
CA LEU A 197 7.93 -9.70 11.41
C LEU A 197 8.78 -10.36 12.51
N ASP A 198 9.56 -11.37 12.19
CA ASP A 198 10.35 -12.15 13.15
C ASP A 198 11.53 -11.34 13.73
N ILE A 199 12.06 -10.41 12.95
CA ILE A 199 13.20 -9.56 13.35
C ILE A 199 12.71 -8.24 13.95
N PHE A 200 11.46 -7.82 13.64
CA PHE A 200 11.02 -6.45 13.91
C PHE A 200 9.57 -6.37 14.42
N ASP A 201 9.40 -6.16 15.73
CA ASP A 201 8.09 -5.82 16.32
C ASP A 201 7.45 -4.61 15.63
N SER A 202 6.21 -4.75 15.18
CA SER A 202 5.46 -3.62 14.63
C SER A 202 4.98 -2.70 15.77
N ASN A 203 5.66 -1.59 15.99
CA ASN A 203 5.27 -0.56 16.97
C ASN A 203 3.92 0.11 16.66
N LEU A 204 3.35 -0.12 15.45
CA LEU A 204 2.09 0.48 15.00
C LEU A 204 0.85 -0.18 15.61
N MET A 205 0.90 -1.49 15.94
CA MET A 205 -0.26 -2.19 16.50
C MET A 205 -0.65 -1.69 17.91
N GLY A 206 0.31 -1.37 18.76
CA GLY A 206 0.05 -0.86 20.11
C GLY A 206 -0.63 0.51 20.12
N ALA A 207 -0.27 1.39 19.19
CA ALA A 207 -0.85 2.72 19.03
C ALA A 207 -2.27 2.66 18.43
N ARG A 208 -2.51 1.75 17.48
CA ARG A 208 -3.85 1.53 16.88
C ARG A 208 -4.89 1.11 17.93
N ASN A 209 -4.54 0.20 18.84
CA ASN A 209 -5.46 -0.34 19.85
C ASN A 209 -5.87 0.69 20.93
N LYS A 210 -5.00 1.64 21.29
CA LYS A 210 -5.32 2.72 22.25
C LYS A 210 -6.29 3.76 21.66
N ALA A 211 -6.23 4.01 20.36
CA ALA A 211 -7.06 5.03 19.69
C ALA A 211 -8.52 4.59 19.41
N VAL A 212 -8.82 3.30 19.55
CA VAL A 212 -10.14 2.72 19.20
C VAL A 212 -11.26 3.07 20.20
N LYS A 213 -10.93 3.53 21.42
CA LYS A 213 -11.93 3.70 22.51
C LYS A 213 -12.88 4.90 22.35
N ASN A 214 -12.60 5.90 21.54
CA ASN A 214 -13.41 7.13 21.41
C ASN A 214 -13.88 7.39 19.97
N ARG A 215 -14.77 6.53 19.44
CA ARG A 215 -15.34 6.73 18.09
C ARG A 215 -16.62 7.56 18.14
N SER A 216 -16.75 8.57 17.27
CA SER A 216 -17.98 9.36 17.15
C SER A 216 -19.14 8.50 16.63
N LEU A 217 -20.37 8.78 17.11
CA LEU A 217 -21.60 8.11 16.61
C LEU A 217 -21.75 8.25 15.10
N LYS A 218 -21.42 9.40 14.51
CA LYS A 218 -21.44 9.65 13.08
C LYS A 218 -20.55 8.67 12.31
N TYR A 219 -19.36 8.36 12.85
CA TYR A 219 -18.47 7.35 12.28
C TYR A 219 -19.08 5.94 12.33
N VAL A 220 -19.68 5.57 13.46
CA VAL A 220 -20.32 4.24 13.63
C VAL A 220 -21.46 4.06 12.63
N PHE A 221 -22.33 5.05 12.47
CA PHE A 221 -23.43 5.00 11.50
C PHE A 221 -22.95 4.97 10.05
N SER A 222 -21.98 5.81 9.68
CA SER A 222 -21.42 5.81 8.32
C SER A 222 -20.73 4.49 7.97
N ARG A 223 -19.99 3.93 8.93
CA ARG A 223 -19.30 2.63 8.76
C ARG A 223 -20.29 1.47 8.64
N SER A 224 -21.37 1.47 9.42
CA SER A 224 -22.40 0.43 9.37
C SER A 224 -23.12 0.42 8.04
N GLY A 225 -23.57 1.59 7.55
CA GLY A 225 -24.17 1.73 6.22
C GLY A 225 -23.22 1.32 5.11
N TYR A 226 -21.95 1.69 5.25
CA TYR A 226 -20.90 1.31 4.30
C TYR A 226 -20.66 -0.19 4.24
N LYS A 227 -20.64 -0.85 5.40
CA LYS A 227 -20.47 -2.30 5.51
C LYS A 227 -21.65 -3.03 4.84
N ILE A 228 -22.88 -2.59 5.07
CA ILE A 228 -24.08 -3.17 4.46
C ILE A 228 -23.97 -3.08 2.92
N ILE A 229 -23.64 -1.92 2.37
CA ILE A 229 -23.49 -1.72 0.92
C ILE A 229 -22.37 -2.62 0.36
N ALA A 230 -21.25 -2.72 1.07
CA ALA A 230 -20.14 -3.58 0.67
C ALA A 230 -20.52 -5.07 0.69
N ASP A 231 -21.26 -5.51 1.71
CA ASP A 231 -21.74 -6.89 1.85
C ASP A 231 -22.79 -7.21 0.75
N VAL A 232 -23.74 -6.33 0.51
CA VAL A 232 -24.72 -6.49 -0.60
C VAL A 232 -23.98 -6.60 -1.93
N LYS A 233 -23.05 -5.69 -2.23
CA LYS A 233 -22.24 -5.74 -3.45
C LYS A 233 -21.44 -7.03 -3.55
N LYS A 234 -20.84 -7.49 -2.45
CA LYS A 234 -20.07 -8.74 -2.39
C LYS A 234 -20.95 -9.95 -2.68
N TYR A 235 -22.03 -10.13 -1.92
CA TYR A 235 -22.86 -11.34 -1.99
C TYR A 235 -23.77 -11.38 -3.22
N CYS A 236 -24.32 -10.24 -3.64
CA CYS A 236 -25.25 -10.21 -4.76
C CYS A 236 -24.58 -10.07 -6.12
N TRP A 237 -23.37 -9.56 -6.20
CA TRP A 237 -22.73 -9.26 -7.48
C TRP A 237 -21.30 -9.79 -7.61
N LEU A 238 -20.40 -9.57 -6.64
CA LEU A 238 -19.00 -9.99 -6.79
C LEU A 238 -18.82 -11.51 -6.70
N MET A 239 -19.45 -12.17 -5.72
CA MET A 239 -19.32 -13.62 -5.56
C MET A 239 -19.94 -14.41 -6.72
N PRO A 240 -21.22 -14.20 -7.11
CA PRO A 240 -21.83 -15.01 -8.14
C PRO A 240 -21.33 -14.70 -9.56
N PHE A 241 -21.01 -13.43 -9.87
CA PHE A 241 -20.76 -13.03 -11.26
C PHE A 241 -19.30 -12.69 -11.57
N LYS A 242 -18.45 -12.46 -10.56
CA LYS A 242 -17.06 -12.02 -10.78
C LYS A 242 -16.00 -12.89 -10.11
N GLY A 243 -16.36 -14.08 -9.65
CA GLY A 243 -15.38 -15.02 -9.07
C GLY A 243 -14.63 -14.41 -7.90
N TYR A 244 -15.34 -13.80 -6.94
CA TYR A 244 -14.74 -13.23 -5.74
C TYR A 244 -14.08 -14.33 -4.90
N VAL A 245 -12.81 -14.12 -4.58
CA VAL A 245 -12.01 -15.00 -3.71
C VAL A 245 -11.57 -14.20 -2.50
N ARG A 246 -11.75 -14.77 -1.30
CA ARG A 246 -11.14 -14.27 -0.08
C ARG A 246 -9.92 -15.13 0.21
N ASN A 247 -8.78 -14.50 0.38
CA ASN A 247 -7.58 -15.19 0.84
C ASN A 247 -7.78 -15.59 2.31
N LYS A 248 -7.51 -16.85 2.63
CA LYS A 248 -7.66 -17.39 4.00
C LYS A 248 -6.37 -17.26 4.81
N ASP A 249 -5.27 -16.96 4.14
CA ASP A 249 -3.92 -16.92 4.71
C ASP A 249 -3.50 -15.50 5.13
N VAL A 250 -4.45 -14.55 5.17
CA VAL A 250 -4.23 -13.14 5.55
C VAL A 250 -5.14 -12.72 6.70
#